data_31c7653b24b71deb9890bd4580b9fe01
#
_entry.id   31c7653b24b71deb9890bd4580b9fe01
#
_cell.length_a   1.000
_cell.length_b   1.000
_cell.length_c   1.000
_cell.angle_alpha   90.00
_cell.angle_beta   90.00
_cell.angle_gamma   90.00
#
_symmetry.space_group_name_H-M   'P 1'
#
loop_
_entity.id
_entity.type
_entity.pdbx_description
1 polymer ?
#
loop_
_entity_poly.entity_id
_entity_poly.type
_entity_poly.pdbx_seq_one_letter_code
_entity_poly.pdbx_strand_id
1 'polypeptide(L)'
;MKKVYLIILILFVAAPAFSQQLPQFTQYMYNTISINPAYAGSRDGFSITALNRNQWVGVDGAPVTQTLSIHSPLRNDKIGLGLSVINDKIGDENTTFVYGDFSYRVDLSADISLRLGLKAGAYYYGLDDPTVGSDPFFSDDFNRWTPNFGAGAYLSAQNWYVGFSAPKMINKDNNRLEEFKALEQVHYYLTSGYVFDVSNNVKLRPSALVKATSGAPLSLDLTGTAIFNEKFYLGANYRLEDAVGAFLDVQLFPGFRAGYAYEYSISDIQPYTSGSHEFLLIYEFRFKNTRYKSPRFF
;
A
#
# COMPACT_ATOMS: atom_id res chain seq x y z
N MET A 1 42.70 -20.32 8.01
CA MET A 1 41.87 -19.81 6.91
C MET A 1 40.49 -20.51 6.85
N LYS A 2 40.38 -21.85 6.77
CA LYS A 2 39.06 -22.55 6.72
C LYS A 2 38.10 -22.25 7.88
N LYS A 3 38.63 -22.03 9.10
CA LYS A 3 37.84 -21.67 10.29
C LYS A 3 37.25 -20.25 10.22
N VAL A 4 37.93 -19.32 9.53
CA VAL A 4 37.43 -17.93 9.34
C VAL A 4 36.28 -17.91 8.34
N TYR A 5 36.35 -18.70 7.27
CA TYR A 5 35.24 -18.83 6.31
C TYR A 5 33.99 -19.49 6.94
N LEU A 6 34.19 -20.43 7.86
CA LEU A 6 33.09 -21.06 8.59
C LEU A 6 32.42 -20.07 9.54
N ILE A 7 33.15 -19.19 10.21
CA ILE A 7 32.62 -18.14 11.08
C ILE A 7 31.87 -17.08 10.26
N ILE A 8 32.38 -16.69 9.09
CA ILE A 8 31.70 -15.77 8.17
C ILE A 8 30.43 -16.41 7.63
N LEU A 9 30.41 -17.69 7.29
CA LEU A 9 29.25 -18.43 6.84
C LEU A 9 28.18 -18.54 7.95
N ILE A 10 28.57 -18.77 9.21
CA ILE A 10 27.66 -18.83 10.37
C ILE A 10 27.07 -17.44 10.68
N LEU A 11 27.83 -16.37 10.50
CA LEU A 11 27.34 -14.98 10.66
C LEU A 11 26.31 -14.59 9.58
N PHE A 12 26.39 -15.18 8.37
CA PHE A 12 25.41 -14.97 7.30
C PHE A 12 24.09 -15.75 7.51
N VAL A 13 24.12 -16.85 8.28
CA VAL A 13 22.94 -17.71 8.56
C VAL A 13 22.12 -17.19 9.74
N ALA A 14 22.66 -16.29 10.57
CA ALA A 14 21.97 -15.71 11.73
C ALA A 14 21.26 -14.38 11.43
N ALA A 15 20.80 -14.16 10.20
CA ALA A 15 19.88 -13.03 9.92
C ALA A 15 18.54 -13.33 10.57
N PRO A 16 18.07 -12.54 11.56
CA PRO A 16 16.76 -12.72 12.13
C PRO A 16 15.70 -12.50 11.02
N ALA A 17 14.90 -13.54 10.74
CA ALA A 17 13.77 -13.44 9.84
C ALA A 17 12.64 -12.67 10.55
N PHE A 18 12.58 -11.35 10.39
CA PHE A 18 11.45 -10.55 10.82
C PHE A 18 10.40 -10.57 9.71
N SER A 19 9.26 -11.22 9.96
CA SER A 19 8.30 -11.61 8.92
C SER A 19 7.02 -10.77 8.87
N GLN A 20 6.79 -9.80 9.74
CA GLN A 20 5.55 -9.01 9.70
C GLN A 20 5.69 -7.84 8.71
N GLN A 21 5.12 -7.98 7.52
CA GLN A 21 5.08 -6.94 6.51
C GLN A 21 3.66 -6.41 6.33
N LEU A 22 3.51 -5.07 6.23
CA LEU A 22 2.23 -4.48 5.81
C LEU A 22 1.87 -4.97 4.40
N PRO A 23 0.56 -5.16 4.12
CA PRO A 23 0.08 -5.57 2.80
C PRO A 23 0.63 -4.71 1.68
N GLN A 24 0.98 -5.32 0.56
CA GLN A 24 1.49 -4.65 -0.63
C GLN A 24 0.60 -4.98 -1.83
N PHE A 25 0.28 -3.97 -2.65
CA PHE A 25 -0.65 -4.08 -3.76
C PHE A 25 0.06 -3.92 -5.10
N THR A 26 -0.36 -4.69 -6.10
CA THR A 26 0.07 -4.51 -7.49
C THR A 26 -0.36 -3.14 -8.02
N GLN A 27 -1.58 -2.71 -7.65
CA GLN A 27 -2.20 -1.45 -8.06
C GLN A 27 -2.07 -0.35 -7.00
N TYR A 28 -0.92 -0.29 -6.27
CA TYR A 28 -0.66 0.66 -5.17
C TYR A 28 -0.89 2.12 -5.57
N MET A 29 -0.63 2.48 -6.84
CA MET A 29 -0.76 3.84 -7.35
C MET A 29 -2.21 4.35 -7.35
N TYR A 30 -3.19 3.47 -7.25
CA TYR A 30 -4.61 3.85 -7.18
C TYR A 30 -5.15 3.90 -5.75
N ASN A 31 -4.44 3.30 -4.80
CA ASN A 31 -4.77 3.33 -3.37
C ASN A 31 -3.65 3.96 -2.53
N THR A 32 -3.05 5.03 -3.05
CA THR A 32 -1.90 5.71 -2.45
C THR A 32 -2.18 6.20 -1.03
N ILE A 33 -3.43 6.56 -0.70
CA ILE A 33 -3.82 7.01 0.65
C ILE A 33 -3.59 5.93 1.72
N SER A 34 -3.65 4.64 1.37
CA SER A 34 -3.38 3.55 2.31
C SER A 34 -1.94 3.60 2.84
N ILE A 35 -1.00 4.02 2.01
CA ILE A 35 0.43 4.10 2.33
C ILE A 35 0.93 5.52 2.62
N ASN A 36 0.25 6.58 2.12
CA ASN A 36 0.70 7.97 2.31
C ASN A 36 -0.47 8.91 2.65
N PRO A 37 -0.59 9.40 3.90
CA PRO A 37 -1.66 10.31 4.30
C PRO A 37 -1.65 11.65 3.56
N ALA A 38 -0.51 12.10 3.06
CA ALA A 38 -0.42 13.34 2.30
C ALA A 38 -1.17 13.28 0.96
N TYR A 39 -1.53 12.09 0.50
CA TYR A 39 -2.36 11.90 -0.69
C TYR A 39 -3.84 12.28 -0.47
N ALA A 40 -4.32 12.37 0.79
CA ALA A 40 -5.69 12.77 1.08
C ALA A 40 -6.05 14.11 0.41
N GLY A 41 -7.16 14.16 -0.31
CA GLY A 41 -7.61 15.36 -1.02
C GLY A 41 -6.71 15.80 -2.19
N SER A 42 -5.86 14.92 -2.73
CA SER A 42 -5.05 15.21 -3.92
C SER A 42 -5.85 15.18 -5.22
N ARG A 43 -7.02 14.55 -5.22
CA ARG A 43 -7.94 14.48 -6.36
C ARG A 43 -8.87 15.70 -6.41
N ASP A 44 -9.46 15.98 -7.59
CA ASP A 44 -10.34 17.14 -7.85
C ASP A 44 -11.73 17.05 -7.16
N GLY A 45 -11.99 16.02 -6.40
CA GLY A 45 -13.25 15.79 -5.77
C GLY A 45 -13.24 14.65 -4.75
N PHE A 46 -14.40 14.13 -4.49
CA PHE A 46 -14.59 12.98 -3.61
C PHE A 46 -14.19 11.70 -4.35
N SER A 47 -13.30 10.93 -3.76
CA SER A 47 -12.80 9.67 -4.32
C SER A 47 -13.02 8.53 -3.34
N ILE A 48 -13.56 7.42 -3.86
CA ILE A 48 -13.69 6.14 -3.16
C ILE A 48 -12.87 5.11 -3.92
N THR A 49 -12.03 4.36 -3.22
CA THR A 49 -11.28 3.24 -3.79
C THR A 49 -11.52 2.00 -2.95
N ALA A 50 -11.99 0.93 -3.57
CA ALA A 50 -12.09 -0.39 -2.97
C ALA A 50 -11.16 -1.35 -3.71
N LEU A 51 -10.42 -2.17 -2.96
CA LEU A 51 -9.50 -3.15 -3.52
C LEU A 51 -9.59 -4.44 -2.71
N ASN A 52 -9.63 -5.58 -3.41
CA ASN A 52 -9.54 -6.90 -2.84
C ASN A 52 -8.36 -7.63 -3.49
N ARG A 53 -7.46 -8.17 -2.67
CA ARG A 53 -6.31 -8.95 -3.10
C ARG A 53 -6.35 -10.33 -2.46
N ASN A 54 -6.35 -11.36 -3.30
CA ASN A 54 -6.14 -12.75 -2.92
C ASN A 54 -4.72 -13.12 -3.33
N GLN A 55 -3.82 -13.18 -2.39
CA GLN A 55 -2.41 -13.47 -2.63
C GLN A 55 -2.17 -14.98 -2.57
N TRP A 56 -1.24 -15.50 -3.39
CA TRP A 56 -0.78 -16.89 -3.39
C TRP A 56 -1.91 -17.93 -3.43
N VAL A 57 -2.81 -17.78 -4.39
CA VAL A 57 -3.96 -18.69 -4.56
C VAL A 57 -3.47 -20.14 -4.70
N GLY A 58 -4.08 -21.05 -3.93
CA GLY A 58 -3.71 -22.47 -3.83
C GLY A 58 -2.91 -22.81 -2.58
N VAL A 59 -2.42 -21.81 -1.83
CA VAL A 59 -1.75 -22.00 -0.53
C VAL A 59 -2.78 -21.85 0.58
N ASP A 60 -2.87 -22.84 1.47
CA ASP A 60 -3.75 -22.76 2.63
C ASP A 60 -3.30 -21.66 3.57
N GLY A 61 -4.25 -20.84 4.05
CA GLY A 61 -3.96 -19.71 4.92
C GLY A 61 -3.28 -18.53 4.20
N ALA A 62 -3.25 -18.51 2.86
CA ALA A 62 -2.68 -17.41 2.09
C ALA A 62 -3.35 -16.07 2.39
N PRO A 63 -2.60 -14.94 2.26
CA PRO A 63 -3.13 -13.62 2.59
C PRO A 63 -4.33 -13.20 1.74
N VAL A 64 -5.37 -12.68 2.39
CA VAL A 64 -6.51 -12.01 1.76
C VAL A 64 -6.63 -10.62 2.34
N THR A 65 -6.40 -9.61 1.50
CA THR A 65 -6.44 -8.21 1.91
C THR A 65 -7.59 -7.48 1.23
N GLN A 66 -8.38 -6.77 2.03
CA GLN A 66 -9.47 -5.91 1.55
C GLN A 66 -9.21 -4.49 2.01
N THR A 67 -9.40 -3.52 1.11
CA THR A 67 -9.27 -2.11 1.46
C THR A 67 -10.46 -1.31 0.98
N LEU A 68 -10.84 -0.32 1.78
CA LEU A 68 -11.76 0.74 1.42
C LEU A 68 -11.16 2.07 1.84
N SER A 69 -10.95 2.95 0.89
CA SER A 69 -10.42 4.29 1.13
C SER A 69 -11.35 5.34 0.55
N ILE A 70 -11.54 6.41 1.30
CA ILE A 70 -12.38 7.55 0.90
C ILE A 70 -11.57 8.80 1.20
N HIS A 71 -11.50 9.73 0.24
CA HIS A 71 -10.88 11.02 0.52
C HIS A 71 -11.45 12.13 -0.34
N SER A 72 -11.31 13.36 0.14
CA SER A 72 -11.77 14.57 -0.56
C SER A 72 -10.96 15.79 -0.14
N PRO A 73 -10.69 16.74 -1.06
CA PRO A 73 -10.32 18.07 -0.65
C PRO A 73 -11.53 18.76 0.01
N LEU A 74 -11.27 19.65 0.97
CA LEU A 74 -12.26 20.55 1.49
C LEU A 74 -12.45 21.76 0.56
N ARG A 75 -13.43 22.60 0.88
CA ARG A 75 -13.84 23.75 0.06
C ARG A 75 -12.69 24.72 -0.29
N ASN A 76 -11.64 24.79 0.53
CA ASN A 76 -10.48 25.67 0.30
C ASN A 76 -9.35 25.01 -0.51
N ASP A 77 -9.54 23.75 -0.98
CA ASP A 77 -8.59 22.93 -1.74
C ASP A 77 -7.20 22.73 -1.08
N LYS A 78 -6.94 23.39 0.05
CA LYS A 78 -5.67 23.26 0.79
C LYS A 78 -5.69 22.12 1.78
N ILE A 79 -6.86 21.83 2.36
CA ILE A 79 -7.05 20.77 3.33
C ILE A 79 -7.66 19.57 2.62
N GLY A 80 -7.07 18.42 2.80
CA GLY A 80 -7.62 17.12 2.41
C GLY A 80 -7.95 16.29 3.64
N LEU A 81 -9.08 15.61 3.59
CA LEU A 81 -9.47 14.62 4.60
C LEU A 81 -9.65 13.26 3.94
N GLY A 82 -9.36 12.21 4.69
CA GLY A 82 -9.55 10.84 4.25
C GLY A 82 -9.88 9.90 5.38
N LEU A 83 -10.42 8.77 5.00
CA LEU A 83 -10.66 7.61 5.85
C LEU A 83 -10.18 6.38 5.09
N SER A 84 -9.45 5.50 5.75
CA SER A 84 -9.02 4.23 5.18
C SER A 84 -9.26 3.08 6.16
N VAL A 85 -9.82 2.00 5.62
CA VAL A 85 -10.00 0.73 6.32
C VAL A 85 -9.28 -0.34 5.52
N ILE A 86 -8.44 -1.12 6.18
CA ILE A 86 -7.72 -2.24 5.60
C ILE A 86 -7.98 -3.44 6.50
N ASN A 87 -8.49 -4.53 5.93
CA ASN A 87 -8.58 -5.81 6.60
C ASN A 87 -7.62 -6.77 5.92
N ASP A 88 -6.75 -7.39 6.70
CA ASP A 88 -5.74 -8.35 6.24
C ASP A 88 -5.84 -9.61 7.06
N LYS A 89 -6.13 -10.73 6.38
CA LYS A 89 -6.23 -12.05 6.98
C LYS A 89 -5.12 -12.94 6.45
N ILE A 90 -4.32 -13.53 7.33
CA ILE A 90 -3.23 -14.47 7.01
C ILE A 90 -3.33 -15.66 7.96
N GLY A 91 -3.68 -16.83 7.43
CA GLY A 91 -3.97 -17.99 8.27
C GLY A 91 -5.09 -17.68 9.26
N ASP A 92 -4.80 -17.86 10.54
CA ASP A 92 -5.71 -17.57 11.65
C ASP A 92 -5.59 -16.12 12.16
N GLU A 93 -4.60 -15.36 11.68
CA GLU A 93 -4.43 -13.95 12.03
C GLU A 93 -5.35 -13.05 11.19
N ASN A 94 -6.04 -12.14 11.87
CA ASN A 94 -6.89 -11.13 11.25
C ASN A 94 -6.54 -9.74 11.79
N THR A 95 -6.04 -8.87 10.93
CA THR A 95 -5.68 -7.50 11.31
C THR A 95 -6.56 -6.49 10.56
N THR A 96 -7.27 -5.66 11.31
CA THR A 96 -8.10 -4.58 10.73
C THR A 96 -7.55 -3.23 11.14
N PHE A 97 -7.17 -2.42 10.17
CA PHE A 97 -6.71 -1.04 10.36
C PHE A 97 -7.83 -0.06 10.05
N VAL A 98 -8.03 0.94 10.92
CA VAL A 98 -8.97 2.04 10.70
C VAL A 98 -8.23 3.35 10.95
N TYR A 99 -8.11 4.18 9.91
CA TYR A 99 -7.34 5.41 9.96
C TYR A 99 -8.12 6.59 9.38
N GLY A 100 -8.00 7.73 10.07
CA GLY A 100 -8.31 9.05 9.54
C GLY A 100 -7.02 9.70 8.99
N ASP A 101 -7.14 10.32 7.84
CA ASP A 101 -6.05 11.01 7.15
C ASP A 101 -6.36 12.51 7.05
N PHE A 102 -5.38 13.34 7.38
CA PHE A 102 -5.41 14.78 7.21
C PHE A 102 -4.24 15.21 6.35
N SER A 103 -4.46 16.08 5.37
CA SER A 103 -3.38 16.69 4.61
C SER A 103 -3.54 18.19 4.47
N TYR A 104 -2.41 18.89 4.39
CA TYR A 104 -2.35 20.31 4.10
C TYR A 104 -1.47 20.57 2.90
N ARG A 105 -1.99 21.33 1.90
CA ARG A 105 -1.30 21.70 0.67
C ARG A 105 -0.62 23.05 0.81
N VAL A 106 0.65 23.11 0.44
CA VAL A 106 1.46 24.31 0.26
C VAL A 106 1.79 24.44 -1.22
N ASP A 107 1.42 25.53 -1.85
CA ASP A 107 1.77 25.82 -3.23
C ASP A 107 3.19 26.39 -3.25
N LEU A 108 4.14 25.66 -3.83
CA LEU A 108 5.54 26.06 -3.95
C LEU A 108 5.76 26.93 -5.20
N SER A 109 4.98 26.67 -6.24
CA SER A 109 4.91 27.48 -7.46
C SER A 109 3.52 27.38 -8.08
N ALA A 110 3.32 27.98 -9.26
CA ALA A 110 2.05 27.88 -9.99
C ALA A 110 1.69 26.44 -10.37
N ASP A 111 2.68 25.57 -10.58
CA ASP A 111 2.48 24.20 -11.07
C ASP A 111 2.94 23.13 -10.08
N ILE A 112 3.61 23.48 -8.98
CA ILE A 112 4.18 22.53 -8.03
C ILE A 112 3.54 22.75 -6.66
N SER A 113 3.00 21.70 -6.08
CA SER A 113 2.44 21.69 -4.74
C SER A 113 3.07 20.60 -3.86
N LEU A 114 3.28 20.93 -2.60
CA LEU A 114 3.66 20.01 -1.53
C LEU A 114 2.46 19.80 -0.62
N ARG A 115 2.07 18.54 -0.41
CA ARG A 115 1.13 18.17 0.64
C ARG A 115 1.87 17.50 1.79
N LEU A 116 1.61 17.94 3.00
CA LEU A 116 2.05 17.29 4.22
C LEU A 116 0.85 16.59 4.84
N GLY A 117 1.01 15.34 5.26
CA GLY A 117 -0.09 14.52 5.74
C GLY A 117 0.20 13.87 7.09
N LEU A 118 -0.86 13.73 7.87
CA LEU A 118 -0.88 13.00 9.12
C LEU A 118 -1.97 11.93 9.04
N LYS A 119 -1.65 10.75 9.55
CA LYS A 119 -2.56 9.62 9.72
C LYS A 119 -2.71 9.33 11.21
N ALA A 120 -3.92 9.12 11.67
CA ALA A 120 -4.19 8.72 13.05
C ALA A 120 -5.33 7.70 13.08
N GLY A 121 -5.23 6.73 13.96
CA GLY A 121 -6.25 5.70 14.13
C GLY A 121 -5.78 4.56 15.00
N ALA A 122 -6.32 3.39 14.75
CA ALA A 122 -5.97 2.18 15.48
C ALA A 122 -6.06 0.97 14.55
N TYR A 123 -5.38 -0.09 14.94
CA TYR A 123 -5.60 -1.40 14.35
C TYR A 123 -6.04 -2.40 15.41
N TYR A 124 -6.92 -3.28 14.97
CA TYR A 124 -7.36 -4.45 15.72
C TYR A 124 -6.56 -5.65 15.23
N TYR A 125 -5.94 -6.35 16.15
CA TYR A 125 -5.30 -7.64 15.90
C TYR A 125 -6.11 -8.72 16.57
N GLY A 126 -6.48 -9.75 15.82
CA GLY A 126 -7.20 -10.92 16.29
C GLY A 126 -6.54 -12.21 15.82
N LEU A 127 -6.58 -13.24 16.67
CA LEU A 127 -6.14 -14.59 16.33
C LEU A 127 -7.33 -15.54 16.49
N ASP A 128 -7.78 -16.12 15.38
CA ASP A 128 -8.95 -17.01 15.27
C ASP A 128 -8.54 -18.50 15.43
N ASP A 129 -7.60 -18.82 16.33
CA ASP A 129 -7.18 -20.20 16.58
C ASP A 129 -8.09 -20.88 17.62
N PRO A 130 -8.88 -21.90 17.25
CA PRO A 130 -9.75 -22.61 18.18
C PRO A 130 -8.98 -23.41 19.25
N THR A 131 -7.68 -23.65 19.08
CA THR A 131 -6.84 -24.36 20.04
C THR A 131 -6.30 -23.44 21.13
N VAL A 132 -6.25 -22.13 20.89
CA VAL A 132 -5.76 -21.12 21.84
C VAL A 132 -6.58 -21.10 23.14
N GLY A 133 -7.90 -21.31 23.07
CA GLY A 133 -8.77 -21.36 24.25
C GLY A 133 -8.59 -22.59 25.15
N SER A 134 -7.88 -23.62 24.70
CA SER A 134 -7.63 -24.85 25.46
C SER A 134 -6.23 -24.94 26.09
N ASP A 135 -5.30 -24.09 25.69
CA ASP A 135 -3.94 -24.00 26.20
C ASP A 135 -3.85 -22.94 27.31
N PRO A 136 -3.49 -23.30 28.56
CA PRO A 136 -3.34 -22.36 29.68
C PRO A 136 -2.31 -21.24 29.40
N PHE A 137 -1.35 -21.42 28.49
CA PHE A 137 -0.37 -20.43 28.10
C PHE A 137 -0.95 -19.39 27.15
N PHE A 138 -2.05 -19.71 26.44
CA PHE A 138 -2.71 -18.82 25.48
C PHE A 138 -4.07 -18.30 25.97
N SER A 139 -4.38 -18.48 27.26
CA SER A 139 -5.73 -18.35 27.83
C SER A 139 -6.32 -16.95 27.87
N ASP A 140 -5.62 -15.87 27.45
CA ASP A 140 -6.18 -14.52 27.49
C ASP A 140 -5.79 -13.63 26.30
N ASP A 141 -6.81 -13.28 25.52
CA ASP A 141 -6.96 -12.12 24.66
C ASP A 141 -5.77 -11.70 23.78
N PHE A 142 -5.54 -12.44 22.70
CA PHE A 142 -4.80 -11.93 21.56
C PHE A 142 -5.59 -10.83 20.81
N ASN A 143 -6.86 -10.65 21.13
CA ASN A 143 -7.76 -9.68 20.53
C ASN A 143 -7.54 -8.29 21.14
N ARG A 144 -6.91 -7.36 20.41
CA ARG A 144 -6.63 -6.03 20.96
C ARG A 144 -6.66 -4.91 19.93
N TRP A 145 -7.06 -3.74 20.39
CA TRP A 145 -6.88 -2.48 19.66
C TRP A 145 -5.55 -1.82 20.05
N THR A 146 -4.84 -1.34 19.05
CA THR A 146 -3.58 -0.60 19.24
C THR A 146 -3.66 0.71 18.47
N PRO A 147 -3.52 1.88 19.15
CA PRO A 147 -3.47 3.15 18.46
C PRO A 147 -2.21 3.24 17.60
N ASN A 148 -2.30 3.96 16.49
CA ASN A 148 -1.15 4.23 15.65
C ASN A 148 -1.25 5.61 14.97
N PHE A 149 -0.08 6.14 14.61
CA PHE A 149 0.08 7.39 13.89
C PHE A 149 0.99 7.17 12.69
N GLY A 150 0.82 8.02 11.70
CA GLY A 150 1.67 8.04 10.52
C GLY A 150 1.82 9.44 9.99
N ALA A 151 2.84 9.64 9.17
CA ALA A 151 3.08 10.91 8.52
C ALA A 151 3.53 10.69 7.09
N GLY A 152 3.38 11.73 6.26
CA GLY A 152 3.85 11.68 4.89
C GLY A 152 3.97 13.05 4.25
N ALA A 153 4.68 13.07 3.15
CA ALA A 153 4.81 14.20 2.24
C ALA A 153 4.52 13.73 0.81
N TYR A 154 3.89 14.58 0.03
CA TYR A 154 3.54 14.31 -1.36
C TYR A 154 3.77 15.57 -2.18
N LEU A 155 4.85 15.57 -2.96
CA LEU A 155 5.23 16.63 -3.88
C LEU A 155 4.69 16.26 -5.26
N SER A 156 3.92 17.14 -5.88
CA SER A 156 3.31 16.85 -7.18
C SER A 156 3.24 18.06 -8.09
N ALA A 157 3.31 17.78 -9.37
CA ALA A 157 3.02 18.71 -10.47
C ALA A 157 1.97 18.08 -11.40
N GLN A 158 1.69 18.70 -12.53
CA GLN A 158 0.67 18.24 -13.45
C GLN A 158 0.95 16.82 -14.01
N ASN A 159 2.23 16.48 -14.21
CA ASN A 159 2.65 15.27 -14.90
C ASN A 159 3.64 14.40 -14.11
N TRP A 160 3.96 14.73 -12.86
CA TRP A 160 4.82 13.90 -12.01
C TRP A 160 4.49 14.06 -10.54
N TYR A 161 4.89 13.07 -9.76
CA TYR A 161 4.85 13.15 -8.29
C TYR A 161 6.01 12.39 -7.66
N VAL A 162 6.32 12.79 -6.43
CA VAL A 162 7.17 12.05 -5.49
C VAL A 162 6.50 12.07 -4.12
N GLY A 163 6.33 10.92 -3.52
CA GLY A 163 5.75 10.74 -2.18
C GLY A 163 6.72 10.05 -1.24
N PHE A 164 6.80 10.52 -0.01
CA PHE A 164 7.51 9.85 1.09
C PHE A 164 6.60 9.71 2.30
N SER A 165 6.61 8.56 2.96
CA SER A 165 5.72 8.33 4.10
C SER A 165 6.19 7.22 5.03
N ALA A 166 5.70 7.30 6.27
CA ALA A 166 5.67 6.23 7.26
C ALA A 166 4.23 6.15 7.81
N PRO A 167 3.35 5.30 7.25
CA PRO A 167 1.93 5.27 7.61
C PRO A 167 1.65 4.66 8.98
N LYS A 168 2.60 3.90 9.54
CA LYS A 168 2.52 3.26 10.84
C LYS A 168 3.86 3.45 11.56
N MET A 169 3.85 4.24 12.64
CA MET A 169 5.07 4.66 13.33
C MET A 169 5.18 4.12 14.76
N ILE A 170 4.07 3.67 15.36
CA ILE A 170 4.10 3.07 16.68
C ILE A 170 4.37 1.57 16.52
N ASN A 171 5.52 1.14 17.04
CA ASN A 171 5.90 -0.26 17.12
C ASN A 171 5.40 -0.82 18.45
N LYS A 172 4.70 -1.93 18.41
CA LYS A 172 4.28 -2.64 19.60
C LYS A 172 4.76 -4.07 19.52
N ASP A 173 5.19 -4.60 20.65
CA ASP A 173 5.49 -6.01 20.78
C ASP A 173 4.17 -6.80 20.79
N ASN A 174 4.00 -7.67 19.83
CA ASN A 174 2.84 -8.54 19.73
C ASN A 174 3.00 -9.84 20.51
N ASN A 175 4.20 -10.10 21.04
CA ASN A 175 4.46 -11.28 21.85
C ASN A 175 4.40 -10.97 23.35
N ARG A 176 3.75 -11.83 24.14
CA ARG A 176 3.68 -11.73 25.60
C ARG A 176 4.87 -12.37 26.31
N LEU A 177 5.59 -13.26 25.64
CA LEU A 177 6.76 -13.92 26.20
C LEU A 177 7.97 -12.98 26.06
N GLU A 178 8.54 -12.57 27.18
CA GLU A 178 9.72 -11.66 27.23
C GLU A 178 10.94 -12.19 26.44
N GLU A 179 10.99 -13.51 26.18
CA GLU A 179 12.07 -14.16 25.44
C GLU A 179 11.98 -13.99 23.91
N PHE A 180 10.79 -13.73 23.35
CA PHE A 180 10.58 -13.58 21.90
C PHE A 180 9.87 -12.27 21.59
N LYS A 181 10.61 -11.25 21.16
CA LYS A 181 10.03 -9.97 20.77
C LYS A 181 9.63 -9.99 19.30
N ALA A 182 8.33 -10.09 19.02
CA ALA A 182 7.77 -9.86 17.69
C ALA A 182 7.48 -8.36 17.48
N LEU A 183 8.54 -7.54 17.39
CA LEU A 183 8.42 -6.11 17.19
C LEU A 183 7.99 -5.83 15.74
N GLU A 184 6.81 -5.26 15.58
CA GLU A 184 6.45 -4.65 14.30
C GLU A 184 7.41 -3.52 13.99
N GLN A 185 7.99 -3.51 12.78
CA GLN A 185 8.94 -2.50 12.34
C GLN A 185 8.23 -1.38 11.57
N VAL A 186 8.77 -0.16 11.67
CA VAL A 186 8.29 0.96 10.85
C VAL A 186 8.61 0.71 9.39
N HIS A 187 7.61 0.88 8.54
CA HIS A 187 7.76 0.81 7.08
C HIS A 187 7.85 2.23 6.51
N TYR A 188 8.89 2.48 5.76
CA TYR A 188 9.08 3.71 4.99
C TYR A 188 8.77 3.44 3.53
N TYR A 189 8.00 4.33 2.92
CA TYR A 189 7.62 4.26 1.52
C TYR A 189 8.14 5.48 0.77
N LEU A 190 8.76 5.24 -0.39
CA LEU A 190 9.08 6.26 -1.37
C LEU A 190 8.36 5.89 -2.67
N THR A 191 7.50 6.78 -3.15
CA THR A 191 6.73 6.57 -4.38
C THR A 191 7.07 7.64 -5.39
N SER A 192 7.06 7.31 -6.67
CA SER A 192 7.22 8.29 -7.74
C SER A 192 6.49 7.85 -9.00
N GLY A 193 6.15 8.80 -9.84
CA GLY A 193 5.58 8.53 -11.15
C GLY A 193 5.66 9.73 -12.06
N TYR A 194 5.64 9.46 -13.36
CA TYR A 194 5.64 10.47 -14.41
C TYR A 194 4.66 10.08 -15.51
N VAL A 195 4.01 11.05 -16.13
CA VAL A 195 3.14 10.84 -17.28
C VAL A 195 3.72 11.51 -18.51
N PHE A 196 4.01 10.71 -19.53
CA PHE A 196 4.43 11.15 -20.86
C PHE A 196 3.21 11.16 -21.79
N ASP A 197 2.98 12.27 -22.45
CA ASP A 197 2.03 12.35 -23.56
C ASP A 197 2.71 11.83 -24.84
N VAL A 198 2.39 10.58 -25.22
CA VAL A 198 2.97 9.92 -26.41
C VAL A 198 2.22 10.37 -27.66
N SER A 199 0.90 10.51 -27.55
CA SER A 199 0.04 11.07 -28.60
C SER A 199 -1.21 11.71 -27.97
N ASN A 200 -2.08 12.28 -28.79
CA ASN A 200 -3.35 12.85 -28.30
C ASN A 200 -4.23 11.84 -27.56
N ASN A 201 -4.07 10.55 -27.87
CA ASN A 201 -4.93 9.49 -27.33
C ASN A 201 -4.16 8.50 -26.45
N VAL A 202 -2.83 8.60 -26.36
CA VAL A 202 -2.00 7.63 -25.65
C VAL A 202 -1.04 8.35 -24.70
N LYS A 203 -1.07 7.96 -23.45
CA LYS A 203 -0.13 8.39 -22.42
C LYS A 203 0.60 7.18 -21.87
N LEU A 204 1.86 7.35 -21.48
CA LEU A 204 2.66 6.34 -20.80
C LEU A 204 2.99 6.84 -19.39
N ARG A 205 2.72 6.01 -18.39
CA ARG A 205 2.97 6.34 -16.98
C ARG A 205 3.88 5.29 -16.34
N PRO A 206 5.20 5.46 -16.34
CA PRO A 206 6.08 4.76 -15.42
C PRO A 206 5.84 5.24 -13.99
N SER A 207 5.92 4.30 -13.04
CA SER A 207 5.88 4.57 -11.60
C SER A 207 6.75 3.59 -10.83
N ALA A 208 7.19 3.99 -9.65
CA ALA A 208 8.01 3.19 -8.77
C ALA A 208 7.56 3.33 -7.32
N LEU A 209 7.66 2.24 -6.58
CA LEU A 209 7.47 2.18 -5.13
C LEU A 209 8.69 1.49 -4.52
N VAL A 210 9.32 2.16 -3.56
CA VAL A 210 10.34 1.57 -2.70
C VAL A 210 9.77 1.45 -1.30
N LYS A 211 9.85 0.26 -0.72
CA LYS A 211 9.51 -0.01 0.69
C LYS A 211 10.78 -0.43 1.43
N ALA A 212 11.09 0.29 2.49
CA ALA A 212 12.21 0.00 3.38
C ALA A 212 11.69 -0.30 4.79
N THR A 213 12.19 -1.39 5.37
CA THR A 213 11.86 -1.83 6.73
C THR A 213 13.13 -2.28 7.41
N SER A 214 13.34 -1.89 8.66
CA SER A 214 14.52 -2.33 9.41
C SER A 214 14.51 -3.86 9.56
N GLY A 215 15.64 -4.50 9.23
CA GLY A 215 15.79 -5.95 9.33
C GLY A 215 15.16 -6.76 8.17
N ALA A 216 14.64 -6.10 7.13
CA ALA A 216 14.12 -6.78 5.93
C ALA A 216 14.82 -6.26 4.66
N PRO A 217 14.91 -7.06 3.58
CA PRO A 217 15.38 -6.60 2.29
C PRO A 217 14.54 -5.44 1.75
N LEU A 218 15.18 -4.57 0.97
CA LEU A 218 14.49 -3.48 0.27
C LEU A 218 13.54 -4.07 -0.78
N SER A 219 12.27 -3.68 -0.74
CA SER A 219 11.31 -4.02 -1.79
C SER A 219 11.22 -2.88 -2.81
N LEU A 220 11.32 -3.21 -4.10
CA LEU A 220 11.20 -2.27 -5.21
C LEU A 220 10.15 -2.79 -6.19
N ASP A 221 9.09 -2.01 -6.40
CA ASP A 221 8.10 -2.22 -7.45
C ASP A 221 8.29 -1.21 -8.57
N LEU A 222 8.41 -1.70 -9.80
CA LEU A 222 8.44 -0.90 -11.01
C LEU A 222 7.18 -1.19 -11.82
N THR A 223 6.46 -0.16 -12.21
CA THR A 223 5.21 -0.31 -12.96
C THR A 223 5.22 0.59 -14.19
N GLY A 224 4.84 0.03 -15.33
CA GLY A 224 4.57 0.77 -16.56
C GLY A 224 3.11 0.68 -16.92
N THR A 225 2.43 1.82 -17.13
CA THR A 225 1.01 1.86 -17.53
C THR A 225 0.85 2.63 -18.84
N ALA A 226 0.25 2.01 -19.84
CA ALA A 226 -0.23 2.67 -21.04
C ALA A 226 -1.71 3.06 -20.84
N ILE A 227 -2.05 4.31 -21.11
CA ILE A 227 -3.37 4.89 -20.91
C ILE A 227 -3.91 5.30 -22.29
N PHE A 228 -5.02 4.68 -22.70
CA PHE A 228 -5.65 4.90 -24.00
C PHE A 228 -6.96 5.68 -23.82
N ASN A 229 -7.08 6.82 -24.47
CA ASN A 229 -8.26 7.71 -24.45
C ASN A 229 -8.74 8.07 -23.05
N GLU A 230 -7.85 7.99 -22.04
CA GLU A 230 -8.20 8.16 -20.60
C GLU A 230 -9.29 7.19 -20.09
N LYS A 231 -9.53 6.08 -20.83
CA LYS A 231 -10.56 5.08 -20.52
C LYS A 231 -10.01 3.69 -20.25
N PHE A 232 -8.96 3.30 -20.96
CA PHE A 232 -8.34 1.98 -20.81
C PHE A 232 -6.93 2.16 -20.28
N TYR A 233 -6.59 1.41 -19.23
CA TYR A 233 -5.29 1.44 -18.57
C TYR A 233 -4.75 0.02 -18.61
N LEU A 234 -3.72 -0.21 -19.39
CA LEU A 234 -3.02 -1.49 -19.46
C LEU A 234 -1.64 -1.33 -18.85
N GLY A 235 -1.30 -2.13 -17.87
CA GLY A 235 -0.04 -2.03 -17.18
C GLY A 235 0.61 -3.37 -16.90
N ALA A 236 1.92 -3.29 -16.69
CA ALA A 236 2.73 -4.38 -16.16
C ALA A 236 3.55 -3.88 -14.99
N ASN A 237 3.78 -4.74 -14.02
CA ASN A 237 4.63 -4.48 -12.88
C ASN A 237 5.68 -5.56 -12.70
N TYR A 238 6.79 -5.17 -12.12
CA TYR A 238 7.86 -6.04 -11.67
C TYR A 238 8.21 -5.67 -10.24
N ARG A 239 8.07 -6.63 -9.33
CA ARG A 239 8.57 -6.53 -7.95
C ARG A 239 9.87 -7.31 -7.87
N LEU A 240 10.92 -6.61 -7.50
CA LEU A 240 12.28 -7.15 -7.46
C LEU A 240 12.33 -8.45 -6.64
N GLU A 241 12.80 -9.53 -7.28
CA GLU A 241 12.99 -10.87 -6.70
C GLU A 241 11.72 -11.54 -6.12
N ASP A 242 10.52 -10.96 -6.37
CA ASP A 242 9.27 -11.47 -5.79
C ASP A 242 8.25 -11.85 -6.86
N ALA A 243 7.88 -10.91 -7.76
CA ALA A 243 6.77 -11.17 -8.68
C ALA A 243 6.83 -10.34 -9.97
N VAL A 244 6.14 -10.83 -10.99
CA VAL A 244 5.80 -10.10 -12.20
C VAL A 244 4.29 -10.10 -12.38
N GLY A 245 3.72 -9.01 -12.84
CA GLY A 245 2.27 -8.93 -13.00
C GLY A 245 1.83 -8.06 -14.15
N ALA A 246 0.56 -8.17 -14.47
CA ALA A 246 -0.12 -7.32 -15.43
C ALA A 246 -1.49 -6.92 -14.91
N PHE A 247 -1.97 -5.76 -15.34
CA PHE A 247 -3.31 -5.30 -14.97
C PHE A 247 -4.01 -4.57 -16.12
N LEU A 248 -5.31 -4.61 -16.07
CA LEU A 248 -6.21 -3.89 -16.97
C LEU A 248 -7.27 -3.19 -16.15
N ASP A 249 -7.40 -1.87 -16.33
CA ASP A 249 -8.49 -1.10 -15.76
C ASP A 249 -9.28 -0.43 -16.87
N VAL A 250 -10.60 -0.32 -16.67
CA VAL A 250 -11.52 0.25 -17.64
C VAL A 250 -12.43 1.27 -16.96
N GLN A 251 -12.50 2.45 -17.51
CA GLN A 251 -13.52 3.44 -17.13
C GLN A 251 -14.85 3.05 -17.77
N LEU A 252 -15.75 2.44 -16.98
CA LEU A 252 -17.03 1.94 -17.43
C LEU A 252 -18.03 3.08 -17.72
N PHE A 253 -18.02 4.11 -16.86
CA PHE A 253 -18.79 5.33 -17.04
C PHE A 253 -18.07 6.52 -16.36
N PRO A 254 -18.49 7.78 -16.60
CA PRO A 254 -17.83 8.93 -16.01
C PRO A 254 -17.68 8.81 -14.48
N GLY A 255 -16.46 8.86 -13.99
CA GLY A 255 -16.13 8.74 -12.58
C GLY A 255 -16.02 7.32 -12.04
N PHE A 256 -16.45 6.26 -12.74
CA PHE A 256 -16.35 4.89 -12.27
C PHE A 256 -15.40 4.06 -13.10
N ARG A 257 -14.43 3.45 -12.43
CA ARG A 257 -13.40 2.58 -13.03
C ARG A 257 -13.35 1.25 -12.29
N ALA A 258 -13.25 0.16 -13.03
CA ALA A 258 -13.01 -1.18 -12.52
C ALA A 258 -11.70 -1.70 -13.08
N GLY A 259 -10.95 -2.43 -12.27
CA GLY A 259 -9.65 -2.99 -12.62
C GLY A 259 -9.46 -4.40 -12.11
N TYR A 260 -8.59 -5.11 -12.80
CA TYR A 260 -8.14 -6.44 -12.42
C TYR A 260 -6.64 -6.55 -12.65
N ALA A 261 -5.92 -7.12 -11.69
CA ALA A 261 -4.52 -7.48 -11.84
C ALA A 261 -4.29 -8.96 -11.52
N TYR A 262 -3.35 -9.53 -12.24
CA TYR A 262 -2.79 -10.84 -11.96
C TYR A 262 -1.29 -10.71 -11.76
N GLU A 263 -0.78 -11.36 -10.72
CA GLU A 263 0.63 -11.35 -10.35
C GLU A 263 1.14 -12.79 -10.23
N TYR A 264 2.17 -13.11 -10.97
CA TYR A 264 2.87 -14.40 -10.94
C TYR A 264 4.09 -14.26 -10.04
N SER A 265 4.17 -15.13 -9.02
CA SER A 265 5.33 -15.15 -8.10
C SER A 265 6.54 -15.75 -8.81
N ILE A 266 7.70 -15.12 -8.64
CA ILE A 266 9.00 -15.62 -9.14
C ILE A 266 9.95 -15.96 -7.99
N SER A 267 9.49 -15.81 -6.74
CA SER A 267 10.19 -16.21 -5.51
C SER A 267 9.94 -17.69 -5.19
N ASP A 268 10.53 -18.18 -4.10
CA ASP A 268 10.48 -19.57 -3.64
C ASP A 268 9.06 -20.11 -3.39
N ILE A 269 8.06 -19.24 -3.24
CA ILE A 269 6.65 -19.63 -3.09
C ILE A 269 6.02 -20.10 -4.43
N GLN A 270 6.66 -19.81 -5.55
CA GLN A 270 6.11 -20.06 -6.89
C GLN A 270 5.59 -21.49 -7.11
N PRO A 271 6.27 -22.58 -6.68
CA PRO A 271 5.78 -23.93 -6.92
C PRO A 271 4.48 -24.28 -6.19
N TYR A 272 4.10 -23.50 -5.19
CA TYR A 272 2.95 -23.77 -4.32
C TYR A 272 1.73 -22.90 -4.64
N THR A 273 1.87 -21.90 -5.50
CA THR A 273 0.80 -20.94 -5.80
C THR A 273 0.50 -20.85 -7.29
N SER A 274 -0.76 -20.63 -7.63
CA SER A 274 -1.19 -20.26 -8.97
C SER A 274 -1.11 -18.74 -9.25
N GLY A 275 -0.52 -17.96 -8.35
CA GLY A 275 -0.38 -16.52 -8.45
C GLY A 275 -1.31 -15.74 -7.52
N SER A 276 -1.36 -14.43 -7.70
CA SER A 276 -2.20 -13.51 -6.90
C SER A 276 -3.16 -12.75 -7.80
N HIS A 277 -4.36 -12.52 -7.30
CA HIS A 277 -5.42 -11.80 -8.01
C HIS A 277 -5.81 -10.56 -7.24
N GLU A 278 -6.00 -9.45 -7.96
CA GLU A 278 -6.38 -8.17 -7.37
C GLU A 278 -7.52 -7.55 -8.15
N PHE A 279 -8.58 -7.17 -7.45
CA PHE A 279 -9.76 -6.50 -8.01
C PHE A 279 -9.83 -5.09 -7.45
N LEU A 280 -10.03 -4.11 -8.33
CA LEU A 280 -10.06 -2.69 -8.01
C LEU A 280 -11.36 -2.06 -8.49
N LEU A 281 -11.96 -1.24 -7.64
CA LEU A 281 -13.07 -0.35 -7.99
C LEU A 281 -12.73 1.07 -7.52
N ILE A 282 -12.89 2.04 -8.40
CA ILE A 282 -12.72 3.45 -8.09
C ILE A 282 -13.96 4.21 -8.51
N TYR A 283 -14.46 5.06 -7.62
CA TYR A 283 -15.49 6.03 -7.93
C TYR A 283 -15.04 7.44 -7.57
N GLU A 284 -15.05 8.34 -8.56
CA GLU A 284 -14.67 9.74 -8.41
C GLU A 284 -15.84 10.66 -8.74
N PHE A 285 -16.24 11.45 -7.77
CA PHE A 285 -17.23 12.52 -7.96
C PHE A 285 -16.48 13.86 -7.99
N ARG A 286 -16.45 14.50 -9.17
CA ARG A 286 -15.74 15.78 -9.36
C ARG A 286 -16.62 16.96 -8.98
N PHE A 287 -16.05 17.90 -8.25
CA PHE A 287 -16.73 19.16 -7.97
C PHE A 287 -16.64 20.11 -9.17
N LYS A 288 -17.74 20.74 -9.55
CA LYS A 288 -17.84 21.59 -10.74
C LYS A 288 -16.95 22.84 -10.73
N ASN A 289 -16.42 23.27 -9.58
CA ASN A 289 -15.71 24.54 -9.40
C ASN A 289 -14.36 24.35 -8.69
N THR A 290 -13.53 23.42 -9.12
CA THR A 290 -12.16 23.31 -8.59
C THR A 290 -11.27 24.36 -9.25
N ARG A 291 -10.66 25.24 -8.43
CA ARG A 291 -9.67 26.25 -8.87
C ARG A 291 -8.28 25.63 -9.12
N TYR A 292 -8.09 24.39 -8.73
CA TYR A 292 -6.82 23.65 -8.81
C TYR A 292 -6.92 22.53 -9.84
N LYS A 293 -5.88 22.39 -10.66
CA LYS A 293 -5.71 21.22 -11.53
C LYS A 293 -4.96 20.16 -10.74
N SER A 294 -5.67 19.16 -10.29
CA SER A 294 -5.08 17.96 -9.69
C SER A 294 -4.27 17.18 -10.74
N PRO A 295 -3.19 16.49 -10.35
CA PRO A 295 -2.54 15.53 -11.23
C PRO A 295 -3.52 14.40 -11.55
N ARG A 296 -4.16 14.50 -12.70
CA ARG A 296 -5.31 13.67 -13.14
C ARG A 296 -5.02 12.17 -13.21
N PHE A 297 -3.77 11.80 -13.26
CA PHE A 297 -3.33 10.44 -13.61
C PHE A 297 -2.67 9.69 -12.45
N PHE A 298 -2.62 10.29 -11.27
CA PHE A 298 -1.98 9.70 -10.09
C PHE A 298 -2.95 9.45 -8.95
#